data_88e970371c090ec9608e922ceb5ac396
#
_entry.id   88e970371c090ec9608e922ceb5ac396
#
_cell.length_a   1.000
_cell.length_b   1.000
_cell.length_c   1.000
_cell.angle_alpha   90.00
_cell.angle_beta   90.00
_cell.angle_gamma   90.00
#
_symmetry.space_group_name_H-M   'P 1'
#
loop_
_entity.id
_entity.type
_entity.pdbx_description
1 polymer ?
#
loop_
_entity_poly.entity_id
_entity_poly.type
_entity_poly.pdbx_seq_one_letter_code
_entity_poly.pdbx_strand_id
1 'polypeptide(L)'
;MRHQELAILMPHDAPMGQHRIGILGLGAWGGTLADLWRDRGHRVEGWSRRDGGDPLALLQGQDLIVVALSMAGVGQLAHQLAPQWPAGLPLVSCSKGIDLQVGCTASGLWQRANPAIPLLVLSGPNLASELAAGLPAASVLAASDADLARTLQQDLSSERLRLYTSSDPIGTEVAGALKNVMAIAAGVSDGLGLGANAKASLLCRGLVEMGLVLAELGGHPQSLYGLAGLGDLLATATSPLSRNYRFGLLLAEGLGSAAAIERIGATVEGVPTARAVMQLAEQRGWNLPISAEVLNLVDGTTPPAAAVRRLMERQLREERLPDLVAASGAASAAGPRPPA
;
A
#
# COMPACT_ATOMS: atom_id res chain seq x y z
N MET A 1 0.68 -37.15 -1.00
CA MET A 1 -0.72 -37.35 -0.58
C MET A 1 -1.06 -36.33 0.51
N ARG A 2 -2.17 -35.60 0.39
CA ARG A 2 -2.77 -34.58 1.27
C ARG A 2 -2.52 -33.12 0.90
N HIS A 3 -2.94 -32.72 -0.33
CA HIS A 3 -3.21 -31.31 -0.67
C HIS A 3 -4.63 -31.11 -1.25
N GLN A 4 -5.57 -32.02 -0.98
CA GLN A 4 -6.89 -32.03 -1.64
C GLN A 4 -8.10 -31.70 -0.75
N GLU A 5 -7.94 -31.26 0.50
CA GLU A 5 -9.08 -31.07 1.41
C GLU A 5 -9.21 -29.71 2.09
N LEU A 6 -8.77 -28.63 1.45
CA LEU A 6 -9.08 -27.26 1.91
C LEU A 6 -9.93 -26.49 0.89
N ALA A 7 -10.88 -27.17 0.25
CA ALA A 7 -12.00 -26.53 -0.42
C ALA A 7 -13.00 -26.02 0.64
N ILE A 8 -12.70 -24.90 1.27
CA ILE A 8 -13.63 -24.18 2.14
C ILE A 8 -14.65 -23.52 1.22
N LEU A 9 -15.86 -24.13 1.19
CA LEU A 9 -17.08 -23.71 0.55
C LEU A 9 -17.27 -22.18 0.53
N MET A 10 -17.09 -21.59 -0.66
CA MET A 10 -17.73 -20.34 -1.03
C MET A 10 -19.02 -20.68 -1.77
N PRO A 11 -20.12 -19.95 -1.56
CA PRO A 11 -21.31 -20.12 -2.39
C PRO A 11 -20.98 -19.64 -3.81
N HIS A 12 -20.89 -20.59 -4.75
CA HIS A 12 -20.47 -20.38 -6.15
C HIS A 12 -21.62 -20.10 -7.11
N ASP A 13 -22.81 -19.69 -6.67
CA ASP A 13 -24.02 -19.68 -7.49
C ASP A 13 -24.52 -18.30 -7.97
N ALA A 14 -23.77 -17.22 -7.79
CA ALA A 14 -24.10 -15.96 -8.47
C ALA A 14 -23.42 -15.92 -9.84
N PRO A 15 -24.13 -15.59 -10.93
CA PRO A 15 -23.51 -15.41 -12.24
C PRO A 15 -22.53 -14.25 -12.15
N MET A 16 -21.23 -14.55 -12.25
CA MET A 16 -20.17 -13.54 -12.21
C MET A 16 -20.13 -12.75 -13.50
N GLY A 17 -20.02 -11.44 -13.39
CA GLY A 17 -19.79 -10.57 -14.53
C GLY A 17 -18.42 -10.86 -15.16
N GLN A 18 -18.38 -11.15 -16.45
CA GLN A 18 -17.12 -11.24 -17.20
C GLN A 18 -16.69 -9.84 -17.61
N HIS A 19 -15.53 -9.38 -17.11
CA HIS A 19 -14.99 -8.06 -17.40
C HIS A 19 -13.85 -8.11 -18.41
N ARG A 20 -13.70 -7.02 -19.16
CA ARG A 20 -12.49 -6.67 -19.90
C ARG A 20 -11.65 -5.77 -18.99
N ILE A 21 -10.50 -6.27 -18.56
CA ILE A 21 -9.64 -5.63 -17.56
C ILE A 21 -8.35 -5.18 -18.23
N GLY A 22 -8.08 -3.89 -18.19
CA GLY A 22 -6.80 -3.33 -18.59
C GLY A 22 -5.87 -3.21 -17.38
N ILE A 23 -4.62 -3.71 -17.48
CA ILE A 23 -3.64 -3.59 -16.40
C ILE A 23 -2.48 -2.68 -16.84
N LEU A 24 -2.33 -1.55 -16.20
CA LEU A 24 -1.18 -0.65 -16.32
C LEU A 24 -0.10 -1.10 -15.33
N GLY A 25 0.94 -1.75 -15.86
CA GLY A 25 2.06 -2.26 -15.08
C GLY A 25 2.06 -3.79 -14.92
N LEU A 26 2.73 -4.49 -15.83
CA LEU A 26 2.91 -5.96 -15.82
C LEU A 26 4.17 -6.39 -15.06
N GLY A 27 4.45 -5.76 -13.92
CA GLY A 27 5.45 -6.23 -12.96
C GLY A 27 4.98 -7.48 -12.21
N ALA A 28 5.72 -7.91 -11.18
CA ALA A 28 5.38 -9.11 -10.42
C ALA A 28 3.92 -9.11 -9.94
N TRP A 29 3.42 -7.99 -9.38
CA TRP A 29 2.06 -7.91 -8.87
C TRP A 29 1.02 -7.84 -9.98
N GLY A 30 1.18 -6.93 -10.95
CA GLY A 30 0.21 -6.79 -12.04
C GLY A 30 0.15 -8.04 -12.93
N GLY A 31 1.27 -8.72 -13.17
CA GLY A 31 1.30 -10.00 -13.87
C GLY A 31 0.55 -11.10 -13.11
N THR A 32 0.78 -11.21 -11.79
CA THR A 32 0.04 -12.17 -10.94
C THR A 32 -1.47 -11.90 -10.94
N LEU A 33 -1.90 -10.64 -10.88
CA LEU A 33 -3.32 -10.29 -10.99
C LEU A 33 -3.89 -10.63 -12.38
N ALA A 34 -3.11 -10.37 -13.44
CA ALA A 34 -3.52 -10.71 -14.80
C ALA A 34 -3.82 -12.21 -14.96
N ASP A 35 -2.92 -13.05 -14.48
CA ASP A 35 -3.08 -14.50 -14.56
C ASP A 35 -4.25 -14.98 -13.69
N LEU A 36 -4.35 -14.46 -12.46
CA LEU A 36 -5.44 -14.79 -11.55
C LEU A 36 -6.83 -14.50 -12.15
N TRP A 37 -6.99 -13.35 -12.80
CA TRP A 37 -8.28 -12.96 -13.38
C TRP A 37 -8.55 -13.60 -14.73
N ARG A 38 -7.52 -13.95 -15.51
CA ARG A 38 -7.69 -14.82 -16.69
C ARG A 38 -8.18 -16.21 -16.30
N ASP A 39 -7.61 -16.79 -15.23
CA ASP A 39 -8.06 -18.08 -14.68
C ASP A 39 -9.53 -18.04 -14.22
N ARG A 40 -10.03 -16.86 -13.86
CA ARG A 40 -11.45 -16.60 -13.51
C ARG A 40 -12.34 -16.35 -14.73
N GLY A 41 -11.79 -16.33 -15.94
CA GLY A 41 -12.53 -16.12 -17.17
C GLY A 41 -12.69 -14.67 -17.61
N HIS A 42 -12.04 -13.70 -16.95
CA HIS A 42 -12.00 -12.33 -17.43
C HIS A 42 -11.09 -12.19 -18.64
N ARG A 43 -11.36 -11.20 -19.49
CA ARG A 43 -10.47 -10.81 -20.58
C ARG A 43 -9.48 -9.79 -20.05
N VAL A 44 -8.20 -10.16 -19.96
CA VAL A 44 -7.18 -9.29 -19.37
C VAL A 44 -6.12 -8.92 -20.39
N GLU A 45 -6.03 -7.62 -20.64
CA GLU A 45 -4.97 -7.00 -21.44
C GLU A 45 -4.04 -6.22 -20.51
N GLY A 46 -2.80 -5.99 -20.93
CA GLY A 46 -1.86 -5.26 -20.10
C GLY A 46 -0.89 -4.42 -20.90
N TRP A 47 -0.41 -3.37 -20.25
CA TRP A 47 0.65 -2.52 -20.77
C TRP A 47 1.80 -2.42 -19.76
N SER A 48 3.01 -2.44 -20.24
CA SER A 48 4.19 -2.08 -19.45
C SER A 48 5.11 -1.16 -20.24
N ARG A 49 5.80 -0.28 -19.54
CA ARG A 49 6.80 0.61 -20.16
C ARG A 49 7.91 -0.17 -20.88
N ARG A 50 8.23 -1.38 -20.41
CA ARG A 50 9.26 -2.24 -21.00
C ARG A 50 8.85 -2.73 -22.39
N ASP A 51 7.57 -3.11 -22.52
CA ASP A 51 7.04 -3.68 -23.75
C ASP A 51 6.67 -2.59 -24.75
N GLY A 52 6.63 -1.33 -24.31
CA GLY A 52 6.32 -0.17 -25.15
C GLY A 52 4.82 -0.06 -25.47
N GLY A 53 4.51 0.62 -26.58
CA GLY A 53 3.12 0.88 -26.99
C GLY A 53 2.50 2.10 -26.30
N ASP A 54 1.31 2.46 -26.76
CA ASP A 54 0.55 3.58 -26.20
C ASP A 54 -0.35 3.11 -25.04
N PRO A 55 -0.11 3.55 -23.80
CA PRO A 55 -0.98 3.19 -22.67
C PRO A 55 -2.40 3.74 -22.82
N LEU A 56 -2.62 4.77 -23.63
CA LEU A 56 -3.94 5.33 -23.89
C LEU A 56 -4.82 4.33 -24.67
N ALA A 57 -4.22 3.57 -25.58
CA ALA A 57 -4.94 2.55 -26.34
C ALA A 57 -5.55 1.46 -25.44
N LEU A 58 -4.88 1.16 -24.31
CA LEU A 58 -5.39 0.18 -23.34
C LEU A 58 -6.71 0.60 -22.69
N LEU A 59 -7.02 1.90 -22.59
CA LEU A 59 -8.26 2.36 -21.95
C LEU A 59 -9.50 2.04 -22.78
N GLN A 60 -9.32 1.81 -24.10
CA GLN A 60 -10.45 1.64 -25.02
C GLN A 60 -11.12 0.29 -24.85
N GLY A 61 -12.43 0.33 -24.65
CA GLY A 61 -13.25 -0.87 -24.58
C GLY A 61 -13.04 -1.71 -23.31
N GLN A 62 -12.34 -1.23 -22.29
CA GLN A 62 -12.23 -1.89 -20.99
C GLN A 62 -13.43 -1.55 -20.09
N ASP A 63 -13.74 -2.47 -19.18
CA ASP A 63 -14.76 -2.31 -18.15
C ASP A 63 -14.13 -1.88 -16.82
N LEU A 64 -12.80 -2.05 -16.68
CA LEU A 64 -12.01 -1.74 -15.49
C LEU A 64 -10.55 -1.52 -15.87
N ILE A 65 -9.89 -0.53 -15.25
CA ILE A 65 -8.43 -0.36 -15.31
C ILE A 65 -7.81 -0.60 -13.95
N VAL A 66 -6.75 -1.40 -13.93
CA VAL A 66 -5.95 -1.68 -12.73
C VAL A 66 -4.56 -1.07 -12.89
N VAL A 67 -4.14 -0.29 -11.92
CA VAL A 67 -2.82 0.38 -11.90
C VAL A 67 -1.92 -0.32 -10.90
N ALA A 68 -0.95 -1.09 -11.40
CA ALA A 68 0.01 -1.86 -10.60
C ALA A 68 1.45 -1.37 -10.85
N LEU A 69 1.65 -0.07 -10.74
CA LEU A 69 2.91 0.62 -10.98
C LEU A 69 3.66 0.93 -9.68
N SER A 70 4.98 1.14 -9.78
CA SER A 70 5.71 1.83 -8.73
C SER A 70 5.26 3.30 -8.64
N MET A 71 5.37 3.89 -7.45
CA MET A 71 4.97 5.29 -7.21
C MET A 71 5.60 6.27 -8.22
N ALA A 72 6.87 6.04 -8.60
CA ALA A 72 7.58 6.85 -9.59
C ALA A 72 6.93 6.88 -10.99
N GLY A 73 6.13 5.87 -11.33
CA GLY A 73 5.43 5.80 -12.63
C GLY A 73 4.03 6.38 -12.61
N VAL A 74 3.42 6.51 -11.42
CA VAL A 74 2.00 6.89 -11.30
C VAL A 74 1.76 8.33 -11.75
N GLY A 75 2.55 9.29 -11.26
CA GLY A 75 2.33 10.71 -11.55
C GLY A 75 2.37 11.03 -13.04
N GLN A 76 3.36 10.49 -13.75
CA GLN A 76 3.51 10.69 -15.21
C GLN A 76 2.31 10.11 -15.96
N LEU A 77 1.90 8.87 -15.64
CA LEU A 77 0.77 8.24 -16.32
C LEU A 77 -0.58 8.88 -15.96
N ALA A 78 -0.78 9.30 -14.72
CA ALA A 78 -1.98 10.05 -14.35
C ALA A 78 -2.09 11.35 -15.16
N HIS A 79 -1.01 12.12 -15.28
CA HIS A 79 -0.99 13.32 -16.09
C HIS A 79 -1.27 13.05 -17.58
N GLN A 80 -0.74 11.95 -18.12
CA GLN A 80 -0.90 11.59 -19.54
C GLN A 80 -2.33 11.08 -19.85
N LEU A 81 -2.88 10.20 -19.00
CA LEU A 81 -4.09 9.44 -19.30
C LEU A 81 -5.37 10.10 -18.78
N ALA A 82 -5.31 10.77 -17.63
CA ALA A 82 -6.50 11.29 -16.97
C ALA A 82 -7.32 12.31 -17.81
N PRO A 83 -6.70 13.17 -18.65
CA PRO A 83 -7.47 14.08 -19.52
C PRO A 83 -8.32 13.38 -20.57
N GLN A 84 -7.96 12.15 -20.96
CA GLN A 84 -8.64 11.35 -21.98
C GLN A 84 -9.29 10.10 -21.37
N TRP A 85 -9.49 10.08 -20.06
CA TRP A 85 -10.07 8.94 -19.36
C TRP A 85 -11.52 8.74 -19.76
N PRO A 86 -11.94 7.54 -20.19
CA PRO A 86 -13.33 7.28 -20.54
C PRO A 86 -14.28 7.53 -19.37
N ALA A 87 -15.39 8.22 -19.63
CA ALA A 87 -16.37 8.53 -18.61
C ALA A 87 -16.93 7.26 -17.96
N GLY A 88 -16.94 7.24 -16.63
CA GLY A 88 -17.44 6.11 -15.85
C GLY A 88 -16.54 4.88 -15.79
N LEU A 89 -15.37 4.86 -16.46
CA LEU A 89 -14.43 3.74 -16.40
C LEU A 89 -13.75 3.70 -15.02
N PRO A 90 -13.95 2.64 -14.21
CA PRO A 90 -13.33 2.55 -12.90
C PRO A 90 -11.81 2.33 -12.97
N LEU A 91 -11.10 2.88 -11.98
CA LEU A 91 -9.68 2.67 -11.75
C LEU A 91 -9.45 2.00 -10.39
N VAL A 92 -8.74 0.87 -10.37
CA VAL A 92 -8.24 0.22 -9.14
C VAL A 92 -6.76 0.52 -8.99
N SER A 93 -6.39 1.33 -8.00
CA SER A 93 -5.00 1.58 -7.62
C SER A 93 -4.46 0.45 -6.75
N CYS A 94 -3.37 -0.19 -7.20
CA CYS A 94 -2.59 -1.16 -6.42
C CYS A 94 -1.23 -0.59 -6.01
N SER A 95 -0.93 0.66 -6.37
CA SER A 95 0.35 1.30 -6.07
C SER A 95 0.44 1.68 -4.60
N LYS A 96 1.62 1.48 -4.00
CA LYS A 96 1.85 1.73 -2.57
C LYS A 96 2.99 2.74 -2.40
N GLY A 97 2.67 3.90 -1.86
CA GLY A 97 3.65 4.97 -1.61
C GLY A 97 2.99 6.32 -1.47
N ILE A 98 3.82 7.31 -1.13
CA ILE A 98 3.46 8.72 -1.06
C ILE A 98 4.36 9.46 -2.04
N ASP A 99 3.77 10.30 -2.89
CA ASP A 99 4.51 11.12 -3.85
C ASP A 99 5.29 12.21 -3.12
N LEU A 100 6.59 12.31 -3.43
CA LEU A 100 7.50 13.25 -2.75
C LEU A 100 7.20 14.72 -3.11
N GLN A 101 6.72 14.99 -4.32
CA GLN A 101 6.51 16.37 -4.79
C GLN A 101 5.19 16.93 -4.29
N VAL A 102 4.15 16.11 -4.31
CA VAL A 102 2.77 16.53 -4.02
C VAL A 102 2.34 16.15 -2.60
N GLY A 103 3.02 15.19 -1.97
CA GLY A 103 2.68 14.72 -0.62
C GLY A 103 1.36 13.97 -0.55
N CYS A 104 0.93 13.31 -1.63
CA CYS A 104 -0.30 12.51 -1.67
C CYS A 104 -0.04 11.07 -2.13
N THR A 105 -1.02 10.21 -1.95
CA THR A 105 -1.00 8.82 -2.37
C THR A 105 -1.18 8.67 -3.88
N ALA A 106 -1.03 7.46 -4.42
CA ALA A 106 -1.23 7.17 -5.84
C ALA A 106 -2.64 7.53 -6.30
N SER A 107 -3.67 7.18 -5.53
CA SER A 107 -5.05 7.56 -5.82
C SER A 107 -5.24 9.08 -5.83
N GLY A 108 -4.59 9.78 -4.91
CA GLY A 108 -4.60 11.23 -4.87
C GLY A 108 -4.02 11.90 -6.12
N LEU A 109 -3.00 11.30 -6.76
CA LEU A 109 -2.47 11.79 -8.04
C LEU A 109 -3.50 11.65 -9.16
N TRP A 110 -4.20 10.51 -9.25
CA TRP A 110 -5.26 10.30 -10.24
C TRP A 110 -6.44 11.25 -10.04
N GLN A 111 -6.92 11.42 -8.80
CA GLN A 111 -8.03 12.33 -8.49
C GLN A 111 -7.69 13.80 -8.74
N ARG A 112 -6.44 14.22 -8.53
CA ARG A 112 -5.99 15.56 -8.88
C ARG A 112 -5.97 15.79 -10.38
N ALA A 113 -5.60 14.76 -11.16
CA ALA A 113 -5.57 14.84 -12.62
C ALA A 113 -6.97 14.79 -13.24
N ASN A 114 -7.88 13.98 -12.68
CA ASN A 114 -9.29 13.91 -13.07
C ASN A 114 -10.16 13.39 -11.90
N PRO A 115 -10.88 14.28 -11.18
CA PRO A 115 -11.71 13.91 -10.04
C PRO A 115 -12.95 13.08 -10.41
N ALA A 116 -13.31 12.98 -11.70
CA ALA A 116 -14.46 12.22 -12.16
C ALA A 116 -14.17 10.71 -12.32
N ILE A 117 -12.93 10.28 -12.17
CA ILE A 117 -12.58 8.85 -12.26
C ILE A 117 -13.16 8.11 -11.05
N PRO A 118 -14.03 7.09 -11.24
CA PRO A 118 -14.45 6.21 -10.15
C PRO A 118 -13.25 5.42 -9.64
N LEU A 119 -12.79 5.73 -8.42
CA LEU A 119 -11.51 5.27 -7.91
C LEU A 119 -11.68 4.28 -6.78
N LEU A 120 -10.96 3.15 -6.90
CA LEU A 120 -10.83 2.13 -5.86
C LEU A 120 -9.35 1.92 -5.53
N VAL A 121 -9.09 1.39 -4.35
CA VAL A 121 -7.75 1.00 -3.88
C VAL A 121 -7.75 -0.48 -3.52
N LEU A 122 -6.80 -1.24 -4.06
CA LEU A 122 -6.57 -2.64 -3.69
C LEU A 122 -5.27 -2.75 -2.89
N SER A 123 -5.38 -3.12 -1.61
CA SER A 123 -4.23 -3.27 -0.71
C SER A 123 -4.46 -4.40 0.30
N GLY A 124 -3.37 -4.97 0.82
CA GLY A 124 -3.41 -6.08 1.77
C GLY A 124 -2.11 -6.88 1.75
N PRO A 125 -2.02 -7.98 2.51
CA PRO A 125 -0.86 -8.87 2.56
C PRO A 125 -0.72 -9.65 1.24
N ASN A 126 -0.05 -9.03 0.26
CA ASN A 126 0.03 -9.49 -1.11
C ASN A 126 1.48 -9.72 -1.52
N LEU A 127 2.06 -10.83 -1.13
CA LEU A 127 3.33 -11.31 -1.66
C LEU A 127 3.08 -11.98 -3.02
N ALA A 128 3.39 -11.26 -4.10
CA ALA A 128 3.07 -11.69 -5.46
C ALA A 128 3.55 -13.10 -5.80
N SER A 129 4.75 -13.49 -5.32
CA SER A 129 5.30 -14.83 -5.53
C SER A 129 4.51 -15.94 -4.84
N GLU A 130 3.90 -15.67 -3.69
CA GLU A 130 3.07 -16.64 -2.98
C GLU A 130 1.75 -16.86 -3.72
N LEU A 131 1.08 -15.77 -4.11
CA LEU A 131 -0.16 -15.84 -4.87
C LEU A 131 0.06 -16.48 -6.25
N ALA A 132 1.17 -16.18 -6.93
CA ALA A 132 1.55 -16.82 -8.19
C ALA A 132 1.83 -18.34 -8.02
N ALA A 133 2.33 -18.75 -6.83
CA ALA A 133 2.51 -20.16 -6.47
C ALA A 133 1.18 -20.86 -6.06
N GLY A 134 0.03 -20.17 -6.15
CA GLY A 134 -1.27 -20.72 -5.81
C GLY A 134 -1.64 -20.65 -4.33
N LEU A 135 -0.84 -19.99 -3.49
CA LEU A 135 -1.14 -19.83 -2.07
C LEU A 135 -2.26 -18.79 -1.86
N PRO A 136 -3.12 -18.99 -0.85
CA PRO A 136 -4.25 -18.09 -0.62
C PRO A 136 -3.80 -16.75 -0.03
N ALA A 137 -4.50 -15.69 -0.43
CA ALA A 137 -4.33 -14.34 0.09
C ALA A 137 -5.70 -13.66 0.32
N ALA A 138 -5.69 -12.61 1.13
CA ALA A 138 -6.86 -11.75 1.30
C ALA A 138 -6.43 -10.28 1.19
N SER A 139 -7.30 -9.46 0.59
CA SER A 139 -7.04 -8.03 0.38
C SER A 139 -8.27 -7.19 0.64
N VAL A 140 -8.09 -5.89 0.78
CA VAL A 140 -9.15 -4.89 0.83
C VAL A 140 -9.28 -4.22 -0.53
N LEU A 141 -10.50 -4.16 -1.03
CA LEU A 141 -10.91 -3.31 -2.15
C LEU A 141 -11.72 -2.14 -1.56
N ALA A 142 -11.08 -0.99 -1.45
CA ALA A 142 -11.65 0.18 -0.81
C ALA A 142 -12.13 1.21 -1.83
N ALA A 143 -13.33 1.73 -1.65
CA ALA A 143 -13.90 2.82 -2.44
C ALA A 143 -14.88 3.65 -1.63
N SER A 144 -15.08 4.92 -2.00
CA SER A 144 -16.16 5.73 -1.46
C SER A 144 -17.54 5.27 -1.96
N ASP A 145 -17.59 4.71 -3.18
CA ASP A 145 -18.79 4.06 -3.74
C ASP A 145 -18.85 2.60 -3.26
N ALA A 146 -19.74 2.33 -2.32
CA ALA A 146 -19.89 1.01 -1.71
C ALA A 146 -20.51 -0.01 -2.66
N ASP A 147 -21.36 0.40 -3.60
CA ASP A 147 -21.99 -0.49 -4.56
C ASP A 147 -20.99 -0.95 -5.61
N LEU A 148 -20.20 -0.02 -6.14
CA LEU A 148 -19.10 -0.33 -7.04
C LEU A 148 -18.08 -1.27 -6.36
N ALA A 149 -17.71 -1.00 -5.10
CA ALA A 149 -16.80 -1.86 -4.35
C ALA A 149 -17.36 -3.28 -4.19
N ARG A 150 -18.65 -3.43 -3.86
CA ARG A 150 -19.29 -4.75 -3.70
C ARG A 150 -19.39 -5.52 -5.02
N THR A 151 -19.74 -4.84 -6.10
CA THR A 151 -19.81 -5.47 -7.44
C THR A 151 -18.45 -6.02 -7.83
N LEU A 152 -17.41 -5.19 -7.79
CA LEU A 152 -16.06 -5.64 -8.14
C LEU A 152 -15.47 -6.63 -7.14
N GLN A 153 -15.84 -6.57 -5.85
CA GLN A 153 -15.48 -7.59 -4.88
C GLN A 153 -15.97 -8.98 -5.30
N GLN A 154 -17.22 -9.08 -5.72
CA GLN A 154 -17.82 -10.36 -6.14
C GLN A 154 -17.16 -10.90 -7.41
N ASP A 155 -16.95 -10.03 -8.38
CA ASP A 155 -16.43 -10.42 -9.69
C ASP A 155 -14.92 -10.75 -9.65
N LEU A 156 -14.13 -10.00 -8.88
CA LEU A 156 -12.68 -10.14 -8.83
C LEU A 156 -12.16 -11.09 -7.73
N SER A 157 -13.00 -11.50 -6.75
CA SER A 157 -12.61 -12.50 -5.75
C SER A 157 -12.42 -13.87 -6.40
N SER A 158 -11.51 -14.66 -5.85
CA SER A 158 -11.23 -16.03 -6.27
C SER A 158 -10.90 -16.91 -5.06
N GLU A 159 -10.77 -18.22 -5.28
CA GLU A 159 -10.30 -19.16 -4.25
C GLU A 159 -8.91 -18.79 -3.71
N ARG A 160 -8.07 -18.17 -4.57
CA ARG A 160 -6.71 -17.76 -4.20
C ARG A 160 -6.64 -16.32 -3.67
N LEU A 161 -7.56 -15.43 -4.06
CA LEU A 161 -7.58 -14.03 -3.60
C LEU A 161 -8.97 -13.66 -3.11
N ARG A 162 -9.15 -13.61 -1.80
CA ARG A 162 -10.39 -13.13 -1.18
C ARG A 162 -10.36 -11.62 -1.02
N LEU A 163 -11.37 -10.93 -1.50
CA LEU A 163 -11.51 -9.49 -1.33
C LEU A 163 -12.50 -9.14 -0.23
N TYR A 164 -12.17 -8.14 0.57
CA TYR A 164 -13.04 -7.48 1.54
C TYR A 164 -13.23 -6.04 1.12
N THR A 165 -14.41 -5.48 1.31
CA THR A 165 -14.66 -4.07 1.00
C THR A 165 -14.35 -3.15 2.18
N SER A 166 -14.00 -1.89 1.87
CA SER A 166 -13.86 -0.80 2.84
C SER A 166 -14.38 0.50 2.22
N SER A 167 -14.94 1.38 3.05
CA SER A 167 -15.32 2.74 2.64
C SER A 167 -14.19 3.77 2.83
N ASP A 168 -12.98 3.32 3.20
CA ASP A 168 -11.82 4.18 3.46
C ASP A 168 -10.67 3.88 2.48
N PRO A 169 -10.71 4.39 1.26
CA PRO A 169 -9.62 4.22 0.30
C PRO A 169 -8.33 4.93 0.74
N ILE A 170 -8.44 6.10 1.41
CA ILE A 170 -7.26 6.85 1.87
C ILE A 170 -6.52 6.06 2.95
N GLY A 171 -7.21 5.61 4.00
CA GLY A 171 -6.59 4.84 5.07
C GLY A 171 -6.01 3.52 4.57
N THR A 172 -6.70 2.84 3.65
CA THR A 172 -6.23 1.61 3.01
C THR A 172 -4.91 1.82 2.25
N GLU A 173 -4.78 2.93 1.51
CA GLU A 173 -3.61 3.22 0.69
C GLU A 173 -2.44 3.73 1.54
N VAL A 174 -2.69 4.64 2.50
CA VAL A 174 -1.68 5.18 3.41
C VAL A 174 -1.07 4.07 4.28
N ALA A 175 -1.90 3.19 4.83
CA ALA A 175 -1.41 2.05 5.61
C ALA A 175 -0.51 1.14 4.76
N GLY A 176 -0.93 0.81 3.52
CA GLY A 176 -0.14 0.03 2.58
C GLY A 176 1.17 0.70 2.13
N ALA A 177 1.23 2.03 2.14
CA ALA A 177 2.45 2.78 1.84
C ALA A 177 3.45 2.74 3.02
N LEU A 178 2.98 3.08 4.23
CA LEU A 178 3.84 3.25 5.41
C LEU A 178 4.38 1.93 5.95
N LYS A 179 3.66 0.81 5.79
CA LYS A 179 4.17 -0.51 6.19
C LYS A 179 5.54 -0.83 5.56
N ASN A 180 5.85 -0.28 4.39
CA ASN A 180 7.12 -0.48 3.70
C ASN A 180 8.28 0.18 4.46
N VAL A 181 8.05 1.33 5.07
CA VAL A 181 9.03 2.01 5.94
C VAL A 181 9.29 1.17 7.19
N MET A 182 8.22 0.68 7.83
CA MET A 182 8.33 -0.18 9.02
C MET A 182 8.99 -1.51 8.71
N ALA A 183 8.79 -2.06 7.52
CA ALA A 183 9.47 -3.29 7.09
C ALA A 183 10.99 -3.10 6.92
N ILE A 184 11.46 -1.92 6.49
CA ILE A 184 12.89 -1.60 6.49
C ILE A 184 13.42 -1.63 7.93
N ALA A 185 12.75 -0.96 8.87
CA ALA A 185 13.14 -0.93 10.27
C ALA A 185 13.18 -2.34 10.90
N ALA A 186 12.19 -3.19 10.57
CA ALA A 186 12.16 -4.59 11.02
C ALA A 186 13.33 -5.41 10.46
N GLY A 187 13.68 -5.22 9.18
CA GLY A 187 14.85 -5.83 8.57
C GLY A 187 16.15 -5.41 9.25
N VAL A 188 16.30 -4.13 9.60
CA VAL A 188 17.46 -3.65 10.37
C VAL A 188 17.51 -4.29 11.76
N SER A 189 16.38 -4.38 12.46
CA SER A 189 16.29 -5.03 13.78
C SER A 189 16.74 -6.49 13.74
N ASP A 190 16.29 -7.25 12.75
CA ASP A 190 16.66 -8.65 12.58
C ASP A 190 18.12 -8.80 12.13
N GLY A 191 18.59 -7.94 11.22
CA GLY A 191 19.98 -7.95 10.77
C GLY A 191 21.00 -7.62 11.86
N LEU A 192 20.59 -6.85 12.88
CA LEU A 192 21.39 -6.61 14.09
C LEU A 192 21.24 -7.69 15.18
N GLY A 193 20.38 -8.70 14.96
CA GLY A 193 20.16 -9.78 15.91
C GLY A 193 19.47 -9.35 17.21
N LEU A 194 18.62 -8.31 17.19
CA LEU A 194 18.00 -7.74 18.41
C LEU A 194 16.90 -8.63 19.01
N GLY A 195 16.45 -9.65 18.27
CA GLY A 195 15.48 -10.63 18.74
C GLY A 195 14.02 -10.21 18.61
N ALA A 196 13.12 -11.13 18.96
CA ALA A 196 11.69 -11.00 18.73
C ALA A 196 11.03 -9.87 19.54
N ASN A 197 11.47 -9.65 20.79
CA ASN A 197 10.91 -8.60 21.62
C ASN A 197 11.15 -7.19 21.06
N ALA A 198 12.37 -6.92 20.57
CA ALA A 198 12.71 -5.64 19.96
C ALA A 198 11.89 -5.42 18.68
N LYS A 199 11.80 -6.43 17.80
CA LYS A 199 11.00 -6.35 16.58
C LYS A 199 9.52 -6.15 16.87
N ALA A 200 8.93 -6.88 17.83
CA ALA A 200 7.54 -6.70 18.22
C ALA A 200 7.26 -5.28 18.75
N SER A 201 8.12 -4.79 19.65
CA SER A 201 8.03 -3.43 20.16
C SER A 201 8.15 -2.38 19.07
N LEU A 202 9.10 -2.55 18.15
CA LEU A 202 9.29 -1.68 16.98
C LEU A 202 8.02 -1.63 16.11
N LEU A 203 7.43 -2.77 15.78
CA LEU A 203 6.22 -2.83 14.95
C LEU A 203 5.01 -2.22 15.65
N CYS A 204 4.82 -2.46 16.97
CA CYS A 204 3.76 -1.81 17.75
C CYS A 204 3.93 -0.29 17.76
N ARG A 205 5.15 0.21 17.96
CA ARG A 205 5.42 1.66 17.92
C ARG A 205 5.31 2.23 16.51
N GLY A 206 5.69 1.46 15.50
CA GLY A 206 5.51 1.79 14.09
C GLY A 206 4.04 1.95 13.71
N LEU A 207 3.16 1.10 14.24
CA LEU A 207 1.71 1.25 14.04
C LEU A 207 1.19 2.60 14.58
N VAL A 208 1.74 3.12 15.67
CA VAL A 208 1.35 4.44 16.21
C VAL A 208 1.76 5.56 15.23
N GLU A 209 2.96 5.49 14.65
CA GLU A 209 3.38 6.45 13.61
C GLU A 209 2.51 6.36 12.36
N MET A 210 2.25 5.13 11.89
CA MET A 210 1.36 4.89 10.75
C MET A 210 -0.03 5.45 11.01
N GLY A 211 -0.58 5.25 12.20
CA GLY A 211 -1.90 5.75 12.60
C GLY A 211 -1.97 7.27 12.63
N LEU A 212 -0.93 7.94 13.11
CA LEU A 212 -0.84 9.40 13.08
C LEU A 212 -0.89 9.92 11.64
N VAL A 213 -0.01 9.43 10.77
CA VAL A 213 0.05 9.87 9.37
C VAL A 213 -1.25 9.55 8.64
N LEU A 214 -1.83 8.38 8.88
CA LEU A 214 -3.10 7.97 8.29
C LEU A 214 -4.23 8.92 8.66
N ALA A 215 -4.39 9.26 9.94
CA ALA A 215 -5.41 10.18 10.42
C ALA A 215 -5.20 11.60 9.86
N GLU A 216 -3.97 12.08 9.83
CA GLU A 216 -3.60 13.39 9.32
C GLU A 216 -3.79 13.54 7.79
N LEU A 217 -3.76 12.44 7.05
CA LEU A 217 -4.07 12.41 5.62
C LEU A 217 -5.55 12.15 5.34
N GLY A 218 -6.38 12.02 6.38
CA GLY A 218 -7.84 11.91 6.26
C GLY A 218 -8.36 10.47 6.17
N GLY A 219 -7.54 9.47 6.48
CA GLY A 219 -7.97 8.08 6.60
C GLY A 219 -8.56 7.77 8.00
N HIS A 220 -9.34 6.72 8.09
CA HIS A 220 -9.93 6.26 9.33
C HIS A 220 -8.95 5.39 10.14
N PRO A 221 -8.65 5.70 11.41
CA PRO A 221 -7.69 4.93 12.24
C PRO A 221 -7.99 3.42 12.30
N GLN A 222 -9.23 3.01 12.16
CA GLN A 222 -9.64 1.60 12.12
C GLN A 222 -9.02 0.83 10.95
N SER A 223 -8.78 1.48 9.80
CA SER A 223 -8.15 0.85 8.63
C SER A 223 -6.75 0.33 8.91
N LEU A 224 -6.08 0.90 9.92
CA LEU A 224 -4.76 0.47 10.36
C LEU A 224 -4.74 -0.98 10.87
N TYR A 225 -5.81 -1.44 11.52
CA TYR A 225 -5.90 -2.78 12.11
C TYR A 225 -6.43 -3.84 11.15
N GLY A 226 -6.78 -3.44 9.92
CA GLY A 226 -7.24 -4.32 8.86
C GLY A 226 -6.11 -4.96 8.05
N LEU A 227 -6.53 -5.63 6.97
CA LEU A 227 -5.62 -6.34 6.06
C LEU A 227 -4.59 -5.40 5.42
N ALA A 228 -4.98 -4.19 5.03
CA ALA A 228 -4.07 -3.23 4.38
C ALA A 228 -3.06 -2.58 5.34
N GLY A 229 -3.38 -2.53 6.64
CA GLY A 229 -2.51 -2.02 7.70
C GLY A 229 -1.73 -3.14 8.39
N LEU A 230 -2.24 -3.61 9.52
CA LEU A 230 -1.57 -4.63 10.36
C LEU A 230 -1.29 -5.92 9.59
N GLY A 231 -2.24 -6.39 8.77
CA GLY A 231 -2.06 -7.62 8.00
C GLY A 231 -0.87 -7.53 7.03
N ASP A 232 -0.83 -6.47 6.23
CA ASP A 232 0.26 -6.25 5.25
C ASP A 232 1.59 -5.89 5.94
N LEU A 233 1.54 -5.19 7.08
CA LEU A 233 2.72 -4.93 7.90
C LEU A 233 3.36 -6.23 8.38
N LEU A 234 2.59 -7.12 8.98
CA LEU A 234 3.09 -8.40 9.49
C LEU A 234 3.67 -9.25 8.36
N ALA A 235 2.94 -9.44 7.26
CA ALA A 235 3.41 -10.20 6.11
C ALA A 235 4.72 -9.62 5.52
N THR A 236 4.85 -8.29 5.50
CA THR A 236 6.01 -7.63 4.89
C THR A 236 7.21 -7.56 5.83
N ALA A 237 7.01 -7.34 7.13
CA ALA A 237 8.07 -7.17 8.13
C ALA A 237 8.66 -8.51 8.64
N THR A 238 8.06 -9.64 8.29
CA THR A 238 8.50 -10.96 8.74
C THR A 238 8.91 -11.90 7.61
N SER A 239 8.76 -11.46 6.36
CA SER A 239 9.04 -12.33 5.20
C SER A 239 10.32 -11.92 4.45
N PRO A 240 11.21 -12.87 4.17
CA PRO A 240 12.38 -12.66 3.32
C PRO A 240 12.03 -12.40 1.85
N LEU A 241 10.77 -12.59 1.44
CA LEU A 241 10.26 -12.22 0.13
C LEU A 241 10.04 -10.71 0.00
N SER A 242 9.94 -10.00 1.13
CA SER A 242 9.79 -8.54 1.14
C SER A 242 11.09 -7.83 0.75
N ARG A 243 11.04 -7.05 -0.32
CA ARG A 243 12.17 -6.22 -0.77
C ARG A 243 12.56 -5.18 0.29
N ASN A 244 11.59 -4.57 0.96
CA ASN A 244 11.83 -3.57 2.01
C ASN A 244 12.50 -4.21 3.23
N TYR A 245 12.03 -5.37 3.67
CA TYR A 245 12.66 -6.11 4.76
C TYR A 245 14.10 -6.52 4.40
N ARG A 246 14.33 -7.10 3.20
CA ARG A 246 15.69 -7.43 2.73
C ARG A 246 16.60 -6.21 2.64
N PHE A 247 16.06 -5.07 2.22
CA PHE A 247 16.82 -3.83 2.20
C PHE A 247 17.31 -3.45 3.61
N GLY A 248 16.44 -3.56 4.61
CA GLY A 248 16.81 -3.35 6.02
C GLY A 248 17.90 -4.30 6.51
N LEU A 249 17.84 -5.59 6.14
CA LEU A 249 18.91 -6.56 6.45
C LEU A 249 20.25 -6.10 5.86
N LEU A 250 20.27 -5.72 4.59
CA LEU A 250 21.49 -5.28 3.91
C LEU A 250 22.08 -4.00 4.52
N LEU A 251 21.25 -3.06 4.97
CA LEU A 251 21.71 -1.89 5.70
C LEU A 251 22.36 -2.28 7.04
N ALA A 252 21.79 -3.27 7.75
CA ALA A 252 22.36 -3.78 8.99
C ALA A 252 23.72 -4.48 8.80
N GLU A 253 23.92 -5.12 7.62
CA GLU A 253 25.19 -5.69 7.19
C GLU A 253 26.26 -4.63 6.84
N GLY A 254 25.88 -3.34 6.84
CA GLY A 254 26.75 -2.21 6.53
C GLY A 254 26.81 -1.80 5.06
N LEU A 255 25.92 -2.33 4.21
CA LEU A 255 25.80 -1.85 2.81
C LEU A 255 25.18 -0.45 2.79
N GLY A 256 25.73 0.43 1.94
CA GLY A 256 25.08 1.69 1.61
C GLY A 256 23.81 1.47 0.77
N SER A 257 22.86 2.42 0.83
CA SER A 257 21.56 2.32 0.17
C SER A 257 21.64 1.98 -1.33
N ALA A 258 22.56 2.61 -2.07
CA ALA A 258 22.70 2.37 -3.51
C ALA A 258 23.09 0.91 -3.79
N ALA A 259 24.09 0.37 -3.10
CA ALA A 259 24.54 -1.00 -3.23
C ALA A 259 23.46 -2.02 -2.79
N ALA A 260 22.72 -1.69 -1.73
CA ALA A 260 21.62 -2.52 -1.26
C ALA A 260 20.46 -2.59 -2.28
N ILE A 261 20.09 -1.47 -2.91
CA ILE A 261 19.06 -1.43 -3.98
C ILE A 261 19.52 -2.23 -5.20
N GLU A 262 20.78 -2.05 -5.62
CA GLU A 262 21.36 -2.80 -6.74
C GLU A 262 21.32 -4.30 -6.47
N ARG A 263 21.71 -4.75 -5.26
CA ARG A 263 21.68 -6.17 -4.87
C ARG A 263 20.27 -6.75 -4.83
N ILE A 264 19.26 -5.94 -4.53
CA ILE A 264 17.84 -6.36 -4.58
C ILE A 264 17.36 -6.49 -6.02
N GLY A 265 17.88 -5.67 -6.95
CA GLY A 265 17.53 -5.69 -8.37
C GLY A 265 16.11 -5.23 -8.69
N ALA A 266 15.45 -4.53 -7.75
CA ALA A 266 14.08 -4.08 -7.91
C ALA A 266 13.80 -2.85 -7.02
N THR A 267 12.71 -2.13 -7.31
CA THR A 267 12.30 -0.95 -6.54
C THR A 267 12.02 -1.31 -5.07
N VAL A 268 12.57 -0.52 -4.15
CA VAL A 268 12.32 -0.57 -2.72
C VAL A 268 11.44 0.64 -2.36
N GLU A 269 10.12 0.46 -2.38
CA GLU A 269 9.13 1.54 -2.23
C GLU A 269 9.20 2.24 -0.86
N GLY A 270 9.72 1.58 0.16
CA GLY A 270 9.94 2.19 1.48
C GLY A 270 10.91 3.35 1.47
N VAL A 271 11.88 3.37 0.55
CA VAL A 271 12.89 4.45 0.45
C VAL A 271 12.25 5.80 0.03
N PRO A 272 11.58 5.92 -1.12
CA PRO A 272 10.90 7.16 -1.48
C PRO A 272 9.76 7.50 -0.50
N THR A 273 9.07 6.50 0.06
CA THR A 273 8.01 6.73 1.05
C THR A 273 8.56 7.34 2.35
N ALA A 274 9.71 6.86 2.85
CA ALA A 274 10.35 7.45 4.03
C ALA A 274 10.71 8.93 3.81
N ARG A 275 11.23 9.28 2.64
CA ARG A 275 11.52 10.68 2.29
C ARG A 275 10.25 11.53 2.24
N ALA A 276 9.22 11.05 1.57
CA ALA A 276 7.97 11.79 1.42
C ALA A 276 7.27 12.00 2.77
N VAL A 277 7.19 10.97 3.61
CA VAL A 277 6.53 11.10 4.92
C VAL A 277 7.32 11.99 5.87
N MET A 278 8.66 11.96 5.83
CA MET A 278 9.47 12.85 6.67
C MET A 278 9.42 14.30 6.21
N GLN A 279 9.34 14.56 4.91
CA GLN A 279 9.08 15.91 4.40
C GLN A 279 7.73 16.45 4.86
N LEU A 280 6.67 15.62 4.83
CA LEU A 280 5.36 15.98 5.37
C LEU A 280 5.41 16.20 6.89
N ALA A 281 6.16 15.35 7.61
CA ALA A 281 6.34 15.48 9.05
C ALA A 281 7.00 16.79 9.44
N GLU A 282 8.02 17.22 8.70
CA GLU A 282 8.69 18.52 8.92
C GLU A 282 7.71 19.69 8.67
N GLN A 283 6.96 19.64 7.57
CA GLN A 283 5.98 20.68 7.21
C GLN A 283 4.83 20.82 8.21
N ARG A 284 4.41 19.71 8.83
CA ARG A 284 3.23 19.62 9.69
C ARG A 284 3.55 19.45 11.18
N GLY A 285 4.82 19.37 11.54
CA GLY A 285 5.27 19.20 12.92
C GLY A 285 4.98 17.81 13.50
N TRP A 286 4.92 16.76 12.68
CA TRP A 286 4.67 15.40 13.15
C TRP A 286 5.91 14.78 13.78
N ASN A 287 5.72 14.03 14.85
CA ASN A 287 6.79 13.32 15.54
C ASN A 287 6.81 11.84 15.15
N LEU A 288 7.67 11.49 14.19
CA LEU A 288 7.78 10.16 13.58
C LEU A 288 9.19 9.57 13.79
N PRO A 289 9.56 9.19 15.02
CA PRO A 289 10.95 8.81 15.34
C PRO A 289 11.45 7.58 14.60
N ILE A 290 10.64 6.56 14.37
CA ILE A 290 11.06 5.35 13.63
C ILE A 290 11.27 5.69 12.16
N SER A 291 10.35 6.42 11.56
CA SER A 291 10.47 6.86 10.16
C SER A 291 11.68 7.77 9.96
N ALA A 292 11.99 8.64 10.95
CA ALA A 292 13.17 9.49 10.93
C ALA A 292 14.47 8.66 10.96
N GLU A 293 14.56 7.65 11.84
CA GLU A 293 15.76 6.81 11.88
C GLU A 293 15.87 5.93 10.63
N VAL A 294 14.75 5.48 10.04
CA VAL A 294 14.78 4.79 8.73
C VAL A 294 15.34 5.72 7.66
N LEU A 295 14.93 6.99 7.62
CA LEU A 295 15.48 7.96 6.66
C LEU A 295 16.98 8.20 6.89
N ASN A 296 17.40 8.36 8.15
CA ASN A 296 18.82 8.52 8.51
C ASN A 296 19.67 7.32 8.04
N LEU A 297 19.13 6.10 8.15
CA LEU A 297 19.79 4.88 7.67
C LEU A 297 19.86 4.85 6.14
N VAL A 298 18.77 5.21 5.46
CA VAL A 298 18.70 5.32 4.00
C VAL A 298 19.72 6.33 3.46
N ASP A 299 19.89 7.46 4.13
CA ASP A 299 20.82 8.52 3.73
C ASP A 299 22.26 8.28 4.22
N GLY A 300 22.48 7.22 5.00
CA GLY A 300 23.79 6.85 5.52
C GLY A 300 24.34 7.82 6.59
N THR A 301 23.48 8.67 7.15
CA THR A 301 23.87 9.66 8.18
C THR A 301 23.99 9.06 9.57
N THR A 302 23.43 7.86 9.78
CA THR A 302 23.44 7.17 11.08
C THR A 302 23.74 5.68 10.88
N PRO A 303 24.72 5.11 11.62
CA PRO A 303 24.93 3.66 11.63
C PRO A 303 23.74 2.92 12.29
N PRO A 304 23.43 1.68 11.87
CA PRO A 304 22.26 0.93 12.36
C PRO A 304 22.19 0.80 13.89
N ALA A 305 23.29 0.48 14.56
CA ALA A 305 23.32 0.38 16.02
C ALA A 305 23.09 1.72 16.73
N ALA A 306 23.46 2.84 16.11
CA ALA A 306 23.20 4.17 16.66
C ALA A 306 21.72 4.57 16.52
N ALA A 307 21.07 4.20 15.41
CA ALA A 307 19.63 4.42 15.21
C ALA A 307 18.81 3.72 16.31
N VAL A 308 19.14 2.46 16.60
CA VAL A 308 18.48 1.71 17.69
C VAL A 308 18.71 2.39 19.05
N ARG A 309 19.94 2.81 19.35
CA ARG A 309 20.25 3.51 20.58
C ARG A 309 19.40 4.79 20.74
N ARG A 310 19.34 5.63 19.72
CA ARG A 310 18.52 6.85 19.74
C ARG A 310 17.05 6.58 20.03
N LEU A 311 16.50 5.50 19.46
CA LEU A 311 15.11 5.12 19.74
C LEU A 311 14.93 4.67 21.21
N MET A 312 15.90 3.96 21.79
CA MET A 312 15.86 3.48 23.17
C MET A 312 16.12 4.59 24.22
N GLU A 313 16.92 5.59 23.88
CA GLU A 313 17.25 6.74 24.76
C GLU A 313 16.16 7.81 24.80
N ARG A 314 15.05 7.63 24.06
CA ARG A 314 13.94 8.59 24.10
C ARG A 314 13.31 8.66 25.49
N GLN A 315 12.78 9.86 25.81
CA GLN A 315 12.07 10.07 27.08
C GLN A 315 10.95 9.04 27.26
N LEU A 316 10.88 8.50 28.48
CA LEU A 316 9.81 7.60 28.87
C LEU A 316 8.46 8.34 28.81
N ARG A 317 7.46 7.69 28.25
CA ARG A 317 6.12 8.23 28.09
C ARG A 317 5.10 7.14 28.41
N GLU A 318 3.90 7.58 28.77
CA GLU A 318 2.72 6.70 28.81
C GLU A 318 2.49 6.08 27.44
N GLU A 319 2.11 4.80 27.40
CA GLU A 319 1.68 4.17 26.16
C GLU A 319 0.34 4.74 25.71
N ARG A 320 0.34 5.43 24.58
CA ARG A 320 -0.88 5.95 23.95
C ARG A 320 -1.03 5.30 22.59
N LEU A 321 -2.20 4.69 22.39
CA LEU A 321 -2.64 4.19 21.08
C LEU A 321 -3.42 5.29 20.37
N PRO A 322 -3.48 5.29 19.02
CA PRO A 322 -4.36 6.20 18.27
C PRO A 322 -5.80 6.04 18.75
N ASP A 323 -6.50 7.16 18.98
CA ASP A 323 -7.90 7.14 19.36
C ASP A 323 -8.75 6.55 18.21
N LEU A 324 -9.30 5.37 18.43
CA LEU A 324 -10.15 4.67 17.46
C LEU A 324 -11.53 5.31 17.28
N VAL A 325 -11.92 6.24 18.16
CA VAL A 325 -13.30 6.75 18.29
C VAL A 325 -13.45 8.22 17.83
N ALA A 326 -12.39 8.98 17.69
CA ALA A 326 -12.47 10.45 17.52
C ALA A 326 -12.99 10.95 16.16
N ALA A 327 -13.16 10.11 15.13
CA ALA A 327 -13.52 10.56 13.78
C ALA A 327 -15.01 10.54 13.44
N SER A 328 -15.89 10.01 14.29
CA SER A 328 -17.34 9.94 13.98
C SER A 328 -18.18 11.12 14.47
N GLY A 329 -17.60 12.11 15.16
CA GLY A 329 -18.34 13.17 15.84
C GLY A 329 -18.16 14.60 15.30
N ALA A 330 -17.21 14.87 14.41
CA ALA A 330 -16.85 16.25 14.05
C ALA A 330 -17.60 16.85 12.82
N ALA A 331 -18.45 16.10 12.15
CA ALA A 331 -19.15 16.59 10.94
C ALA A 331 -20.53 17.21 11.19
N SER A 332 -20.98 17.38 12.44
CA SER A 332 -22.36 17.83 12.76
C SER A 332 -22.49 19.11 13.59
N ALA A 333 -21.44 19.93 13.75
CA ALA A 333 -21.56 21.17 14.54
C ALA A 333 -20.83 22.37 13.92
N ALA A 334 -21.17 22.74 12.69
CA ALA A 334 -20.89 24.05 12.13
C ALA A 334 -22.17 24.64 11.53
N GLY A 335 -23.09 25.06 12.41
CA GLY A 335 -24.19 25.95 12.03
C GLY A 335 -23.64 27.34 11.69
N PRO A 336 -24.33 28.10 10.79
CA PRO A 336 -23.84 29.40 10.32
C PRO A 336 -23.84 30.43 11.45
N ARG A 337 -22.73 31.18 11.59
CA ARG A 337 -22.63 32.36 12.45
C ARG A 337 -23.54 33.48 11.86
N PRO A 338 -24.32 34.18 12.68
CA PRO A 338 -25.06 35.35 12.22
C PRO A 338 -24.11 36.53 11.90
N PRO A 339 -24.48 37.39 10.96
CA PRO A 339 -23.67 38.57 10.61
C PRO A 339 -23.74 39.63 11.72
N ALA A 340 -22.59 40.29 11.97
CA ALA A 340 -22.49 41.48 12.79
C ALA A 340 -22.77 42.72 11.94
#